data_3f4bd7ce77ca7a9537d27ba44f528ca0
#
_entry.id   3f4bd7ce77ca7a9537d27ba44f528ca0
#
_cell.length_a   1.000
_cell.length_b   1.000
_cell.length_c   1.000
_cell.angle_alpha   90.00
_cell.angle_beta   90.00
_cell.angle_gamma   90.00
#
_symmetry.space_group_name_H-M   'P 1'
#
loop_
_entity.id
_entity.type
_entity.pdbx_description
1 polymer ?
#
loop_
_entity_poly.entity_id
_entity_poly.type
_entity_poly.pdbx_seq_one_letter_code
_entity_poly.pdbx_strand_id
1 'polypeptide(L)'
;MNNLNYGIIGNSRTAALISDRGRIEWLCFPDFDSPSVFAALLDRAKGGSFGFEVSGSYAVRQSYVPHTNILSTRFSADEGEFEVLDYMPCYRSFEKEHYLPAELYRYIRLVRGRPRLAIDYAPAPNYARGEVSLRVTPEYVETCSSYDRKDRQYLYSSLPLDAIVERREITLEKDEFLLLSYNEKAIPIDIEREKIEYCRTLVYWLNWTNRTKKYSCYNDVIERSMLVLKLLSYYNGAMLAAVTTSLPETIGEERNWDYRFCWLRDASMSIETMFRVGHVGAARRFMKFIQSTLSASHDFQIMYGIRGERTLTETTLDHLAGYAGSRPVRIGNDAYRQRQNDSFGYLMDLIYQYYRLMPGTLDEIEDMWELVKSILDNVSENWRNPDKGIWEIRGEGQHFVSSKVMCWVALDRGARIAAMLRKHACAESWREEAEAIRRDVLEHGWKEEIQSFSQSYGNLALDSSLLLMEPYGFIPAADPRYRKTVLAVRKALFHKGLMYRYNNEDDFGVPSSAFTMCTFWLIRALYVIGQHNEAKTLFNQMLRNGNHLGLFSEHLDFDTKEQSGNFPQAYSHLAVVNTALLFAEEDDRLGFIRP
;
A
#
# COMPACT_ATOMS: atom_id res chain seq x y z
N MET A 1 13.92 -12.57 -15.56
CA MET A 1 13.78 -11.22 -14.98
C MET A 1 13.09 -11.33 -13.63
N ASN A 2 13.25 -10.37 -12.76
CA ASN A 2 12.76 -10.50 -11.36
C ASN A 2 11.36 -9.88 -11.28
N ASN A 3 10.31 -10.69 -11.25
CA ASN A 3 8.89 -10.26 -11.19
C ASN A 3 8.50 -9.72 -9.81
N LEU A 4 9.35 -8.91 -9.15
CA LEU A 4 9.16 -8.49 -7.76
C LEU A 4 8.79 -9.67 -6.86
N ASN A 5 9.54 -10.78 -6.98
CA ASN A 5 9.35 -12.01 -6.22
C ASN A 5 9.81 -11.83 -4.77
N TYR A 6 9.17 -10.92 -4.06
CA TYR A 6 9.41 -10.64 -2.65
C TYR A 6 8.20 -11.01 -1.81
N GLY A 7 8.46 -11.55 -0.61
CA GLY A 7 7.51 -11.53 0.48
C GLY A 7 7.69 -10.27 1.32
N ILE A 8 6.63 -9.81 1.98
CA ILE A 8 6.66 -8.70 2.91
C ILE A 8 6.38 -9.18 4.33
N ILE A 9 7.19 -8.77 5.29
CA ILE A 9 6.93 -8.89 6.73
C ILE A 9 6.90 -7.51 7.36
N GLY A 10 6.27 -7.38 8.53
CA GLY A 10 6.22 -6.10 9.24
C GLY A 10 5.31 -6.14 10.46
N ASN A 11 5.26 -5.03 11.19
CA ASN A 11 4.50 -4.93 12.44
C ASN A 11 3.63 -3.66 12.55
N SER A 12 3.31 -2.99 11.43
CA SER A 12 2.61 -1.69 11.41
C SER A 12 3.44 -0.50 11.94
N ARG A 13 4.72 -0.66 12.10
CA ARG A 13 5.71 0.40 12.36
C ARG A 13 6.71 0.47 11.22
N THR A 14 7.17 -0.70 10.79
CA THR A 14 8.11 -0.86 9.68
C THR A 14 7.86 -2.18 8.96
N ALA A 15 8.50 -2.38 7.81
CA ALA A 15 8.42 -3.60 7.04
C ALA A 15 9.74 -3.92 6.33
N ALA A 16 9.93 -5.22 6.01
CA ALA A 16 11.02 -5.71 5.18
C ALA A 16 10.50 -6.46 3.96
N LEU A 17 11.20 -6.33 2.83
CA LEU A 17 11.00 -7.17 1.65
C LEU A 17 12.08 -8.25 1.60
N ILE A 18 11.62 -9.49 1.44
CA ILE A 18 12.46 -10.69 1.45
C ILE A 18 12.29 -11.41 0.11
N SER A 19 13.37 -11.54 -0.64
CA SER A 19 13.36 -12.19 -1.95
C SER A 19 12.97 -13.68 -1.86
N ASP A 20 12.60 -14.28 -2.98
CA ASP A 20 12.29 -15.72 -3.08
C ASP A 20 13.48 -16.64 -2.72
N ARG A 21 14.66 -16.06 -2.49
CA ARG A 21 15.86 -16.72 -1.97
C ARG A 21 16.10 -16.50 -0.48
N GLY A 22 15.12 -15.89 0.24
CA GLY A 22 15.23 -15.63 1.68
C GLY A 22 16.18 -14.49 2.04
N ARG A 23 16.50 -13.59 1.10
CA ARG A 23 17.38 -12.44 1.32
C ARG A 23 16.56 -11.18 1.57
N ILE A 24 16.78 -10.48 2.68
CA ILE A 24 16.23 -9.16 2.96
C ILE A 24 16.97 -8.16 2.05
N GLU A 25 16.26 -7.52 1.15
CA GLU A 25 16.82 -6.56 0.18
C GLU A 25 16.23 -5.16 0.34
N TRP A 26 15.22 -5.00 1.20
CA TRP A 26 14.66 -3.72 1.60
C TRP A 26 14.25 -3.74 3.06
N LEU A 27 14.72 -2.79 3.83
CA LEU A 27 14.32 -2.56 5.24
C LEU A 27 14.63 -1.11 5.63
N CYS A 28 13.64 -0.40 6.14
CA CYS A 28 13.79 0.91 6.80
C CYS A 28 13.60 0.74 8.31
N PHE A 29 14.48 1.30 9.11
CA PHE A 29 14.37 1.33 10.56
C PHE A 29 14.57 2.75 11.10
N PRO A 30 13.87 3.17 12.18
CA PRO A 30 12.88 2.38 12.96
C PRO A 30 11.46 2.37 12.38
N ASP A 31 11.13 3.28 11.46
CA ASP A 31 9.79 3.47 10.91
C ASP A 31 9.81 3.33 9.37
N PHE A 32 8.65 3.23 8.75
CA PHE A 32 8.53 3.03 7.29
C PHE A 32 9.25 4.11 6.46
N ASP A 33 9.17 5.38 6.87
CA ASP A 33 9.74 6.54 6.20
C ASP A 33 11.18 6.86 6.61
N SER A 34 11.73 6.07 7.53
CA SER A 34 13.12 6.20 7.97
C SER A 34 14.11 5.82 6.85
N PRO A 35 15.37 6.24 6.95
CA PRO A 35 16.41 5.77 6.06
C PRO A 35 16.54 4.24 6.06
N SER A 36 16.88 3.67 4.90
CA SER A 36 17.05 2.23 4.80
C SER A 36 18.30 1.72 5.53
N VAL A 37 18.19 0.51 6.08
CA VAL A 37 19.32 -0.30 6.58
C VAL A 37 19.79 -1.27 5.50
N PHE A 38 18.85 -1.81 4.72
CA PHE A 38 19.11 -2.61 3.53
C PHE A 38 18.35 -2.02 2.35
N ALA A 39 19.02 -1.86 1.23
CA ALA A 39 18.47 -1.31 -0.01
C ALA A 39 19.07 -1.97 -1.27
N ALA A 40 19.47 -3.25 -1.20
CA ALA A 40 19.89 -4.03 -2.37
C ALA A 40 18.81 -4.05 -3.46
N LEU A 41 17.54 -3.84 -3.09
CA LEU A 41 16.43 -3.62 -4.02
C LEU A 41 16.72 -2.45 -4.98
N LEU A 42 17.31 -1.36 -4.51
CA LEU A 42 17.64 -0.17 -5.31
C LEU A 42 19.05 -0.20 -5.88
N ASP A 43 19.99 -0.83 -5.18
CA ASP A 43 21.38 -0.97 -5.65
C ASP A 43 22.01 -2.24 -5.06
N ARG A 44 22.12 -3.27 -5.87
CA ARG A 44 22.65 -4.57 -5.43
C ARG A 44 24.11 -4.51 -4.96
N ALA A 45 24.89 -3.56 -5.47
CA ALA A 45 26.30 -3.44 -5.14
C ALA A 45 26.55 -2.67 -3.84
N LYS A 46 25.72 -1.65 -3.55
CA LYS A 46 25.93 -0.72 -2.44
C LYS A 46 24.86 -0.83 -1.35
N GLY A 47 23.64 -1.20 -1.71
CA GLY A 47 22.47 -1.07 -0.84
C GLY A 47 22.45 -1.99 0.37
N GLY A 48 23.32 -3.02 0.41
CA GLY A 48 23.38 -3.97 1.49
C GLY A 48 22.19 -4.94 1.53
N SER A 49 22.38 -6.07 2.16
CA SER A 49 21.37 -7.13 2.29
C SER A 49 21.65 -8.04 3.50
N PHE A 50 20.66 -8.88 3.84
CA PHE A 50 20.80 -9.85 4.91
C PHE A 50 20.18 -11.19 4.49
N GLY A 51 20.99 -12.20 4.26
CA GLY A 51 20.54 -13.47 3.69
C GLY A 51 21.34 -14.69 4.10
N PHE A 52 21.09 -15.77 3.38
CA PHE A 52 21.75 -17.06 3.57
C PHE A 52 22.46 -17.46 2.28
N GLU A 53 23.70 -17.90 2.42
CA GLU A 53 24.43 -18.62 1.39
C GLU A 53 24.45 -20.10 1.77
N VAL A 54 23.94 -20.96 0.90
CA VAL A 54 23.84 -22.39 1.15
C VAL A 54 24.81 -23.14 0.26
N SER A 55 25.57 -24.06 0.86
CA SER A 55 26.52 -24.88 0.11
C SER A 55 25.81 -26.00 -0.63
N GLY A 56 26.01 -26.10 -1.94
CA GLY A 56 25.35 -27.10 -2.78
C GLY A 56 24.09 -26.59 -3.50
N SER A 57 23.33 -27.51 -4.06
CA SER A 57 22.11 -27.19 -4.81
C SER A 57 20.89 -27.37 -3.91
N TYR A 58 20.29 -26.27 -3.52
CA TYR A 58 19.04 -26.24 -2.73
C TYR A 58 17.86 -25.81 -3.57
N ALA A 59 16.75 -26.56 -3.45
CA ALA A 59 15.43 -26.09 -3.84
C ALA A 59 14.91 -25.12 -2.77
N VAL A 60 14.50 -23.93 -3.19
CA VAL A 60 13.96 -22.91 -2.27
C VAL A 60 12.49 -22.72 -2.54
N ARG A 61 11.68 -22.76 -1.48
CA ARG A 61 10.24 -22.47 -1.55
C ARG A 61 9.87 -21.44 -0.49
N GLN A 62 9.04 -20.48 -0.87
CA GLN A 62 8.57 -19.43 0.01
C GLN A 62 7.05 -19.44 0.09
N SER A 63 6.51 -19.29 1.28
CA SER A 63 5.07 -19.17 1.55
C SER A 63 4.85 -18.44 2.87
N TYR A 64 3.66 -17.91 3.07
CA TYR A 64 3.28 -17.42 4.40
C TYR A 64 2.81 -18.55 5.30
N VAL A 65 3.11 -18.45 6.60
CA VAL A 65 2.41 -19.25 7.61
C VAL A 65 0.91 -18.91 7.49
N PRO A 66 0.02 -19.91 7.39
CA PRO A 66 -1.40 -19.66 7.10
C PRO A 66 -2.02 -18.60 8.01
N HIS A 67 -2.78 -17.69 7.42
CA HIS A 67 -3.50 -16.60 8.10
C HIS A 67 -2.62 -15.54 8.78
N THR A 68 -1.34 -15.43 8.38
CA THR A 68 -0.38 -14.49 9.00
C THR A 68 0.44 -13.69 7.99
N ASN A 69 1.25 -12.75 8.51
CA ASN A 69 2.35 -12.12 7.81
C ASN A 69 3.73 -12.64 8.30
N ILE A 70 3.78 -13.87 8.79
CA ILE A 70 5.04 -14.58 9.07
C ILE A 70 5.43 -15.31 7.79
N LEU A 71 6.61 -15.01 7.27
CA LEU A 71 7.09 -15.55 6.01
C LEU A 71 7.97 -16.79 6.28
N SER A 72 7.66 -17.89 5.62
CA SER A 72 8.46 -19.11 5.64
C SER A 72 9.25 -19.22 4.34
N THR A 73 10.57 -19.35 4.46
CA THR A 73 11.45 -19.69 3.34
C THR A 73 12.13 -21.02 3.64
N ARG A 74 11.82 -22.06 2.88
CA ARG A 74 12.30 -23.43 3.08
C ARG A 74 13.37 -23.78 2.07
N PHE A 75 14.50 -24.28 2.58
CA PHE A 75 15.67 -24.71 1.83
C PHE A 75 15.80 -26.23 1.92
N SER A 76 15.75 -26.93 0.80
CA SER A 76 15.74 -28.40 0.75
C SER A 76 16.83 -28.93 -0.19
N ALA A 77 17.66 -29.84 0.31
CA ALA A 77 18.66 -30.61 -0.44
C ALA A 77 18.78 -32.02 0.12
N ASP A 78 19.58 -32.87 -0.49
CA ASP A 78 19.77 -34.25 -0.07
C ASP A 78 20.44 -34.33 1.30
N GLU A 79 21.46 -33.50 1.56
CA GLU A 79 22.21 -33.44 2.84
C GLU A 79 21.41 -32.85 4.00
N GLY A 80 20.36 -32.11 3.75
CA GLY A 80 19.56 -31.53 4.81
C GLY A 80 18.51 -30.56 4.35
N GLU A 81 17.69 -30.15 5.30
CA GLU A 81 16.59 -29.23 5.07
C GLU A 81 16.38 -28.34 6.30
N PHE A 82 16.22 -27.06 6.06
CA PHE A 82 15.87 -26.08 7.08
C PHE A 82 14.85 -25.07 6.57
N GLU A 83 14.18 -24.41 7.50
CA GLU A 83 13.17 -23.40 7.24
C GLU A 83 13.50 -22.13 8.02
N VAL A 84 13.40 -20.99 7.38
CA VAL A 84 13.54 -19.68 8.02
C VAL A 84 12.17 -19.06 8.15
N LEU A 85 11.76 -18.77 9.38
CA LEU A 85 10.54 -18.05 9.70
C LEU A 85 10.90 -16.60 10.01
N ASP A 86 10.61 -15.72 9.05
CA ASP A 86 10.89 -14.30 9.14
C ASP A 86 9.64 -13.54 9.64
N TYR A 87 9.81 -12.72 10.69
CA TYR A 87 8.73 -11.91 11.24
C TYR A 87 9.26 -10.70 12.01
N MET A 88 8.36 -9.75 12.24
CA MET A 88 8.56 -8.63 13.16
C MET A 88 7.55 -8.74 14.30
N PRO A 89 7.95 -8.65 15.58
CA PRO A 89 7.02 -8.79 16.70
C PRO A 89 5.90 -7.78 16.65
N CYS A 90 4.68 -8.27 16.83
CA CYS A 90 3.49 -7.45 16.99
C CYS A 90 2.48 -8.19 17.87
N TYR A 91 2.18 -7.62 19.04
CA TYR A 91 1.18 -8.14 19.96
C TYR A 91 0.73 -7.04 20.94
N ARG A 92 -0.26 -7.32 21.76
CA ARG A 92 -0.66 -6.44 22.86
C ARG A 92 0.03 -6.88 24.14
N SER A 93 0.68 -5.92 24.80
CA SER A 93 1.23 -6.11 26.12
C SER A 93 0.14 -6.32 27.18
N PHE A 94 0.53 -6.68 28.40
CA PHE A 94 -0.38 -6.78 29.54
C PHE A 94 -1.16 -5.47 29.80
N GLU A 95 -0.54 -4.33 29.54
CA GLU A 95 -1.12 -2.99 29.70
C GLU A 95 -2.02 -2.58 28.52
N LYS A 96 -2.34 -3.53 27.62
CA LYS A 96 -3.13 -3.33 26.39
C LYS A 96 -2.48 -2.40 25.36
N GLU A 97 -1.24 -2.01 25.55
CA GLU A 97 -0.47 -1.28 24.57
C GLU A 97 0.04 -2.21 23.46
N HIS A 98 0.20 -1.65 22.26
CA HIS A 98 0.80 -2.39 21.16
C HIS A 98 2.32 -2.43 21.33
N TYR A 99 2.88 -3.63 21.43
CA TYR A 99 4.32 -3.86 21.36
C TYR A 99 4.72 -4.00 19.89
N LEU A 100 5.42 -3.00 19.37
CA LEU A 100 5.81 -2.86 17.97
C LEU A 100 7.28 -2.38 17.92
N PRO A 101 8.24 -3.21 18.35
CA PRO A 101 9.65 -2.82 18.38
C PRO A 101 10.21 -2.69 16.95
N ALA A 102 11.28 -1.90 16.79
CA ALA A 102 12.07 -1.92 15.57
C ALA A 102 13.03 -3.12 15.60
N GLU A 103 12.45 -4.30 15.50
CA GLU A 103 13.13 -5.60 15.58
C GLU A 103 12.67 -6.53 14.46
N LEU A 104 13.60 -7.27 13.90
CA LEU A 104 13.36 -8.29 12.89
C LEU A 104 13.96 -9.61 13.34
N TYR A 105 13.16 -10.64 13.40
CA TYR A 105 13.52 -11.99 13.77
C TYR A 105 13.58 -12.91 12.55
N ARG A 106 14.58 -13.78 12.53
CA ARG A 106 14.77 -14.85 11.56
C ARG A 106 14.99 -16.16 12.34
N TYR A 107 13.90 -16.86 12.62
CA TYR A 107 13.93 -18.15 13.33
C TYR A 107 14.29 -19.25 12.34
N ILE A 108 15.47 -19.87 12.52
CA ILE A 108 16.00 -20.94 11.68
C ILE A 108 15.63 -22.27 12.31
N ARG A 109 14.70 -22.98 11.69
CA ARG A 109 14.23 -24.28 12.17
C ARG A 109 14.89 -25.40 11.38
N LEU A 110 15.60 -26.30 12.06
CA LEU A 110 16.15 -27.50 11.45
C LEU A 110 15.02 -28.51 11.19
N VAL A 111 14.84 -28.92 9.93
CA VAL A 111 13.82 -29.89 9.55
C VAL A 111 14.39 -31.30 9.49
N ARG A 112 15.56 -31.49 8.85
CA ARG A 112 16.26 -32.79 8.77
C ARG A 112 17.71 -32.62 8.33
N GLY A 113 18.52 -33.64 8.62
CA GLY A 113 19.92 -33.73 8.16
C GLY A 113 20.82 -32.73 8.84
N ARG A 114 21.91 -32.37 8.17
CA ARG A 114 22.94 -31.43 8.66
C ARG A 114 23.26 -30.40 7.56
N PRO A 115 22.30 -29.50 7.23
CA PRO A 115 22.52 -28.50 6.19
C PRO A 115 23.66 -27.55 6.58
N ARG A 116 24.42 -27.11 5.57
CA ARG A 116 25.52 -26.14 5.72
C ARG A 116 25.13 -24.82 5.08
N LEU A 117 25.33 -23.75 5.82
CA LEU A 117 24.98 -22.39 5.39
C LEU A 117 25.99 -21.37 5.94
N ALA A 118 26.11 -20.24 5.27
CA ALA A 118 26.75 -19.05 5.82
C ALA A 118 25.73 -17.90 5.89
N ILE A 119 25.92 -17.02 6.86
CA ILE A 119 25.09 -15.82 7.00
C ILE A 119 25.77 -14.68 6.24
N ASP A 120 25.05 -14.12 5.26
CA ASP A 120 25.49 -12.91 4.56
C ASP A 120 24.82 -11.68 5.19
N TYR A 121 25.45 -11.09 6.19
CA TYR A 121 25.02 -9.89 6.86
C TYR A 121 25.86 -8.69 6.39
N ALA A 122 25.29 -7.89 5.48
CA ALA A 122 25.93 -6.75 4.85
C ALA A 122 25.04 -5.49 4.98
N PRO A 123 24.92 -4.90 6.19
CA PRO A 123 24.13 -3.70 6.40
C PRO A 123 24.75 -2.48 5.70
N ALA A 124 23.90 -1.62 5.15
CA ALA A 124 24.27 -0.37 4.51
C ALA A 124 23.32 0.77 4.96
N PRO A 125 23.36 1.16 6.25
CA PRO A 125 22.41 2.11 6.82
C PRO A 125 22.48 3.49 6.15
N ASN A 126 21.43 4.29 6.38
CA ASN A 126 21.29 5.63 5.82
C ASN A 126 21.34 5.66 4.29
N TYR A 127 20.67 4.70 3.62
CA TYR A 127 20.70 4.55 2.16
C TYR A 127 22.13 4.35 1.61
N ALA A 128 22.92 3.51 2.29
CA ALA A 128 24.33 3.26 1.97
C ALA A 128 25.20 4.54 1.97
N ARG A 129 24.90 5.48 2.84
CA ARG A 129 25.75 6.66 3.07
C ARG A 129 26.78 6.38 4.17
N GLY A 130 28.02 6.75 3.91
CA GLY A 130 29.13 6.58 4.84
C GLY A 130 29.71 5.16 4.88
N GLU A 131 30.81 5.03 5.60
CA GLU A 131 31.48 3.75 5.83
C GLU A 131 30.80 2.99 6.98
N VAL A 132 30.69 1.69 6.83
CA VAL A 132 30.08 0.79 7.83
C VAL A 132 31.19 0.05 8.57
N SER A 133 31.09 0.03 9.89
CA SER A 133 31.95 -0.77 10.76
C SER A 133 31.13 -1.79 11.54
N LEU A 134 31.62 -3.03 11.61
CA LEU A 134 31.05 -4.10 12.42
C LEU A 134 31.95 -4.37 13.61
N ARG A 135 31.39 -4.34 14.82
CA ARG A 135 32.10 -4.64 16.06
C ARG A 135 31.47 -5.86 16.71
N VAL A 136 32.23 -6.95 16.79
CA VAL A 136 31.81 -8.16 17.48
C VAL A 136 32.00 -8.00 18.99
N THR A 137 30.96 -8.30 19.74
CA THR A 137 30.99 -8.43 21.22
C THR A 137 30.64 -9.88 21.61
N PRO A 138 30.70 -10.27 22.86
CA PRO A 138 30.25 -11.60 23.26
C PRO A 138 28.76 -11.86 23.04
N GLU A 139 27.92 -10.81 22.97
CA GLU A 139 26.47 -10.91 22.97
C GLU A 139 25.84 -10.52 21.61
N TYR A 140 26.49 -9.64 20.85
CA TYR A 140 25.95 -9.12 19.59
C TYR A 140 27.03 -8.59 18.65
N VAL A 141 26.68 -8.43 17.38
CA VAL A 141 27.43 -7.63 16.42
C VAL A 141 26.80 -6.24 16.37
N GLU A 142 27.58 -5.20 16.69
CA GLU A 142 27.17 -3.80 16.56
C GLU A 142 27.53 -3.26 15.17
N THR A 143 26.56 -2.73 14.47
CA THR A 143 26.75 -1.99 13.21
C THR A 143 26.70 -0.51 13.47
N CYS A 144 27.71 0.24 12.99
CA CYS A 144 27.78 1.69 13.04
C CYS A 144 28.06 2.24 11.65
N SER A 145 27.47 3.38 11.32
CA SER A 145 27.79 4.16 10.11
C SER A 145 28.57 5.41 10.47
N SER A 146 29.54 5.79 9.62
CA SER A 146 30.24 7.06 9.77
C SER A 146 29.36 8.27 9.44
N TYR A 147 28.25 8.08 8.70
CA TYR A 147 27.30 9.12 8.33
C TYR A 147 26.46 9.60 9.51
N ASP A 148 25.93 8.68 10.30
CA ASP A 148 25.25 8.99 11.57
C ASP A 148 25.68 7.99 12.66
N ARG A 149 26.50 8.47 13.60
CA ARG A 149 27.02 7.66 14.69
C ARG A 149 25.97 7.29 15.77
N LYS A 150 24.80 7.91 15.73
CA LYS A 150 23.68 7.59 16.63
C LYS A 150 22.82 6.46 16.09
N ASP A 151 22.91 6.20 14.79
CA ASP A 151 22.19 5.14 14.11
C ASP A 151 22.96 3.84 14.25
N ARG A 152 22.46 2.93 15.12
CA ARG A 152 23.10 1.67 15.46
C ARG A 152 22.15 0.51 15.27
N GLN A 153 22.67 -0.57 14.73
CA GLN A 153 21.97 -1.85 14.68
C GLN A 153 22.72 -2.88 15.50
N TYR A 154 21.98 -3.74 16.19
CA TYR A 154 22.51 -4.83 17.00
C TYR A 154 21.98 -6.16 16.46
N LEU A 155 22.90 -7.02 15.99
CA LEU A 155 22.57 -8.36 15.52
C LEU A 155 22.91 -9.37 16.62
N TYR A 156 21.89 -10.00 17.18
CA TYR A 156 21.99 -11.10 18.13
C TYR A 156 21.81 -12.44 17.40
N SER A 157 22.45 -13.49 17.90
CA SER A 157 22.33 -14.82 17.31
C SER A 157 22.69 -15.89 18.32
N SER A 158 22.10 -17.06 18.19
CA SER A 158 22.57 -18.29 18.80
C SER A 158 23.72 -18.96 18.03
N LEU A 159 23.95 -18.55 16.78
CA LEU A 159 25.12 -18.93 15.97
C LEU A 159 26.37 -18.13 16.38
N PRO A 160 27.59 -18.63 16.12
CA PRO A 160 28.83 -17.91 16.44
C PRO A 160 28.90 -16.56 15.69
N LEU A 161 28.96 -15.45 16.42
CA LEU A 161 28.95 -14.10 15.87
C LEU A 161 30.15 -13.77 14.98
N ASP A 162 31.33 -14.32 15.31
CA ASP A 162 32.54 -14.22 14.49
C ASP A 162 32.36 -14.93 13.15
N ALA A 163 31.73 -16.10 13.12
CA ALA A 163 31.44 -16.83 11.90
C ALA A 163 30.47 -16.05 10.99
N ILE A 164 29.50 -15.29 11.56
CA ILE A 164 28.59 -14.42 10.80
C ILE A 164 29.38 -13.28 10.14
N VAL A 165 30.20 -12.56 10.88
CA VAL A 165 30.97 -11.41 10.34
C VAL A 165 31.99 -11.85 9.30
N GLU A 166 32.62 -13.00 9.48
CA GLU A 166 33.60 -13.59 8.56
C GLU A 166 32.95 -14.37 7.40
N ARG A 167 31.63 -14.51 7.41
CA ARG A 167 30.85 -15.32 6.43
C ARG A 167 31.35 -16.77 6.34
N ARG A 168 31.73 -17.32 7.47
CA ARG A 168 32.17 -18.73 7.53
C ARG A 168 30.99 -19.69 7.44
N GLU A 169 31.20 -20.80 6.77
CA GLU A 169 30.23 -21.89 6.70
C GLU A 169 29.98 -22.50 8.09
N ILE A 170 28.72 -22.68 8.42
CA ILE A 170 28.22 -23.25 9.68
C ILE A 170 27.35 -24.46 9.34
N THR A 171 27.53 -25.56 10.06
CA THR A 171 26.66 -26.74 10.01
C THR A 171 25.52 -26.55 11.02
N LEU A 172 24.27 -26.59 10.54
CA LEU A 172 23.11 -26.49 11.41
C LEU A 172 22.85 -27.87 12.07
N GLU A 173 22.83 -27.90 13.40
CA GLU A 173 22.60 -29.11 14.21
C GLU A 173 21.33 -29.04 15.06
N LYS A 174 20.74 -27.87 15.22
CA LYS A 174 19.52 -27.59 15.98
C LYS A 174 18.87 -26.33 15.46
N ASP A 175 17.74 -25.95 16.05
CA ASP A 175 17.11 -24.68 15.80
C ASP A 175 17.99 -23.53 16.29
N GLU A 176 18.09 -22.48 15.48
CA GLU A 176 18.89 -21.28 15.73
C GLU A 176 18.08 -20.02 15.44
N PHE A 177 18.57 -18.85 15.82
CA PHE A 177 17.93 -17.59 15.51
C PHE A 177 18.93 -16.47 15.16
N LEU A 178 18.41 -15.47 14.49
CA LEU A 178 19.02 -14.17 14.25
C LEU A 178 17.98 -13.10 14.62
N LEU A 179 18.40 -12.12 15.42
CA LEU A 179 17.59 -10.95 15.75
C LEU A 179 18.36 -9.69 15.40
N LEU A 180 17.78 -8.86 14.55
CA LEU A 180 18.26 -7.51 14.26
C LEU A 180 17.41 -6.49 15.01
N SER A 181 18.02 -5.69 15.88
CA SER A 181 17.40 -4.62 16.67
C SER A 181 17.99 -3.26 16.31
N TYR A 182 17.21 -2.19 16.43
CA TYR A 182 17.60 -0.83 16.08
C TYR A 182 17.66 0.06 17.33
N ASN A 183 18.83 0.68 17.58
CA ASN A 183 19.13 1.62 18.65
C ASN A 183 18.86 1.14 20.10
N GLU A 184 18.13 0.08 20.27
CA GLU A 184 17.83 -0.51 21.58
C GLU A 184 18.52 -1.86 21.68
N LYS A 185 19.24 -2.05 22.80
CA LYS A 185 19.82 -3.36 23.11
C LYS A 185 18.75 -4.25 23.67
N ALA A 186 18.56 -5.40 23.02
CA ALA A 186 17.65 -6.40 23.52
C ALA A 186 18.16 -7.00 24.85
N ILE A 187 17.24 -7.40 25.73
CA ILE A 187 17.55 -8.24 26.88
C ILE A 187 18.13 -9.56 26.35
N PRO A 188 19.07 -10.22 27.06
CA PRO A 188 19.66 -11.49 26.61
C PRO A 188 18.58 -12.45 26.10
N ILE A 189 18.73 -12.87 24.84
CA ILE A 189 17.76 -13.68 24.11
C ILE A 189 18.36 -15.06 23.92
N ASP A 190 17.56 -16.07 24.21
CA ASP A 190 17.80 -17.46 23.90
C ASP A 190 16.73 -18.02 22.98
N ILE A 191 16.87 -19.24 22.55
CA ILE A 191 15.93 -19.91 21.64
C ILE A 191 14.52 -20.07 22.25
N GLU A 192 14.41 -20.15 23.58
CA GLU A 192 13.11 -20.24 24.24
C GLU A 192 12.38 -18.90 24.19
N ARG A 193 13.10 -17.80 24.36
CA ARG A 193 12.53 -16.45 24.16
C ARG A 193 12.10 -16.23 22.72
N GLU A 194 12.91 -16.64 21.76
CA GLU A 194 12.58 -16.60 20.33
C GLU A 194 11.24 -17.29 20.06
N LYS A 195 11.05 -18.51 20.55
CA LYS A 195 9.79 -19.27 20.40
C LYS A 195 8.58 -18.54 21.01
N ILE A 196 8.77 -17.85 22.13
CA ILE A 196 7.71 -17.07 22.77
C ILE A 196 7.31 -15.89 21.89
N GLU A 197 8.27 -15.12 21.34
CA GLU A 197 7.99 -13.98 20.46
C GLU A 197 7.33 -14.43 19.16
N TYR A 198 7.79 -15.54 18.60
CA TYR A 198 7.11 -16.17 17.46
C TYR A 198 5.65 -16.52 17.77
N CYS A 199 5.39 -17.22 18.88
CA CYS A 199 4.03 -17.62 19.26
C CYS A 199 3.12 -16.40 19.53
N ARG A 200 3.62 -15.36 20.19
CA ARG A 200 2.86 -14.13 20.43
C ARG A 200 2.47 -13.44 19.12
N THR A 201 3.43 -13.35 18.19
CA THR A 201 3.21 -12.76 16.86
C THR A 201 2.23 -13.60 16.03
N LEU A 202 2.37 -14.93 16.07
CA LEU A 202 1.43 -15.86 15.42
C LEU A 202 0.00 -15.65 15.92
N VAL A 203 -0.19 -15.66 17.25
CA VAL A 203 -1.52 -15.44 17.88
C VAL A 203 -2.10 -14.07 17.51
N TYR A 204 -1.27 -13.03 17.45
CA TYR A 204 -1.72 -11.71 17.01
C TYR A 204 -2.31 -11.74 15.60
N TRP A 205 -1.60 -12.33 14.64
CA TRP A 205 -2.06 -12.41 13.25
C TRP A 205 -3.32 -13.26 13.11
N LEU A 206 -3.37 -14.42 13.76
CA LEU A 206 -4.57 -15.28 13.76
C LEU A 206 -5.79 -14.55 14.34
N ASN A 207 -5.63 -13.83 15.45
CA ASN A 207 -6.70 -13.04 16.04
C ASN A 207 -7.15 -11.89 15.14
N TRP A 208 -6.21 -11.29 14.39
CA TRP A 208 -6.54 -10.24 13.44
C TRP A 208 -7.32 -10.80 12.26
N THR A 209 -6.82 -11.87 11.64
CA THR A 209 -7.41 -12.49 10.45
C THR A 209 -8.80 -13.08 10.74
N ASN A 210 -9.01 -13.65 11.92
CA ASN A 210 -10.32 -14.18 12.34
C ASN A 210 -11.44 -13.12 12.39
N ARG A 211 -11.12 -11.83 12.36
CA ARG A 211 -12.11 -10.75 12.28
C ARG A 211 -12.53 -10.43 10.86
N THR A 212 -11.78 -10.90 9.87
CA THR A 212 -12.13 -10.72 8.46
C THR A 212 -13.38 -11.53 8.16
N LYS A 213 -14.42 -10.87 7.66
CA LYS A 213 -15.66 -11.53 7.23
C LYS A 213 -15.35 -12.61 6.19
N LYS A 214 -15.99 -13.76 6.30
CA LYS A 214 -15.87 -14.86 5.32
C LYS A 214 -17.01 -14.78 4.31
N TYR A 215 -16.71 -15.16 3.08
CA TYR A 215 -17.58 -15.07 1.91
C TYR A 215 -17.66 -16.44 1.22
N SER A 216 -18.58 -16.57 0.27
CA SER A 216 -18.77 -17.80 -0.53
C SER A 216 -17.56 -18.16 -1.40
N CYS A 217 -16.80 -17.15 -1.86
CA CYS A 217 -15.63 -17.34 -2.74
C CYS A 217 -14.53 -16.32 -2.49
N TYR A 218 -13.34 -16.54 -3.05
CA TYR A 218 -12.16 -15.67 -3.02
C TYR A 218 -11.60 -15.33 -1.62
N ASN A 219 -11.91 -16.13 -0.58
CA ASN A 219 -11.47 -15.85 0.78
C ASN A 219 -9.95 -15.72 0.93
N ASP A 220 -9.18 -16.60 0.28
CA ASP A 220 -7.70 -16.56 0.35
C ASP A 220 -7.13 -15.28 -0.26
N VAL A 221 -7.70 -14.83 -1.37
CA VAL A 221 -7.30 -13.61 -2.07
C VAL A 221 -7.64 -12.37 -1.25
N ILE A 222 -8.86 -12.34 -0.68
CA ILE A 222 -9.31 -11.28 0.23
C ILE A 222 -8.39 -11.22 1.46
N GLU A 223 -8.18 -12.36 2.11
CA GLU A 223 -7.36 -12.44 3.32
C GLU A 223 -5.92 -12.01 3.08
N ARG A 224 -5.27 -12.49 2.00
CA ARG A 224 -3.89 -12.10 1.69
C ARG A 224 -3.78 -10.60 1.42
N SER A 225 -4.69 -10.03 0.64
CA SER A 225 -4.71 -8.59 0.37
C SER A 225 -5.01 -7.76 1.63
N MET A 226 -5.91 -8.24 2.48
CA MET A 226 -6.21 -7.59 3.77
C MET A 226 -5.02 -7.60 4.72
N LEU A 227 -4.24 -8.68 4.76
CA LEU A 227 -3.00 -8.79 5.54
C LEU A 227 -1.93 -7.80 5.04
N VAL A 228 -1.85 -7.58 3.72
CA VAL A 228 -0.98 -6.53 3.14
C VAL A 228 -1.45 -5.13 3.55
N LEU A 229 -2.73 -4.81 3.37
CA LEU A 229 -3.28 -3.52 3.79
C LEU A 229 -3.07 -3.25 5.29
N LYS A 230 -3.13 -4.31 6.12
CA LYS A 230 -2.80 -4.19 7.54
C LYS A 230 -1.33 -3.85 7.77
N LEU A 231 -0.40 -4.44 7.02
CA LEU A 231 1.02 -4.08 7.11
C LEU A 231 1.28 -2.62 6.70
N LEU A 232 0.60 -2.13 5.67
CA LEU A 232 0.72 -0.75 5.20
C LEU A 232 0.05 0.28 6.13
N SER A 233 -0.71 -0.18 7.13
CA SER A 233 -1.33 0.71 8.14
C SER A 233 -0.35 0.96 9.27
N TYR A 234 0.06 2.21 9.45
CA TYR A 234 0.87 2.64 10.59
C TYR A 234 0.05 2.59 11.89
N TYR A 235 0.70 2.40 13.03
CA TYR A 235 0.01 2.14 14.30
C TYR A 235 -0.90 3.30 14.76
N ASN A 236 -0.62 4.54 14.37
CA ASN A 236 -1.46 5.71 14.70
C ASN A 236 -2.71 5.84 13.80
N GLY A 237 -2.79 5.07 12.71
CA GLY A 237 -3.90 5.10 11.76
C GLY A 237 -3.55 5.60 10.37
N ALA A 238 -2.40 6.26 10.16
CA ALA A 238 -1.93 6.61 8.82
C ALA A 238 -1.79 5.35 7.95
N MET A 239 -1.92 5.50 6.64
CA MET A 239 -1.79 4.40 5.70
C MET A 239 -0.88 4.79 4.54
N LEU A 240 0.12 3.95 4.29
CA LEU A 240 1.09 4.16 3.22
C LEU A 240 0.54 3.70 1.88
N ALA A 241 0.96 4.37 0.80
CA ALA A 241 0.68 3.89 -0.56
C ALA A 241 1.48 2.62 -0.88
N ALA A 242 2.75 2.55 -0.46
CA ALA A 242 3.61 1.36 -0.51
C ALA A 242 4.74 1.46 0.51
N VAL A 243 5.49 0.37 0.76
CA VAL A 243 6.66 0.38 1.67
C VAL A 243 7.96 0.75 0.98
N THR A 244 7.94 0.94 -0.33
CA THR A 244 9.13 1.21 -1.16
C THR A 244 9.17 2.63 -1.67
N THR A 245 10.32 3.03 -2.13
CA THR A 245 10.56 4.22 -2.93
C THR A 245 11.23 3.84 -4.25
N SER A 246 11.00 4.65 -5.28
CA SER A 246 11.80 4.71 -6.50
C SER A 246 11.86 3.41 -7.32
N LEU A 247 10.85 2.55 -7.20
CA LEU A 247 10.64 1.48 -8.16
C LEU A 247 9.93 2.08 -9.38
N PRO A 248 10.50 1.94 -10.60
CA PRO A 248 10.00 2.64 -11.78
C PRO A 248 8.72 1.99 -12.32
N GLU A 249 7.84 2.81 -12.91
CA GLU A 249 6.69 2.32 -13.69
C GLU A 249 7.13 1.43 -14.86
N THR A 250 8.21 1.81 -15.50
CA THR A 250 8.88 1.04 -16.57
C THR A 250 10.38 1.04 -16.32
N ILE A 251 11.01 -0.12 -16.41
CA ILE A 251 12.45 -0.27 -16.15
C ILE A 251 13.26 0.60 -17.11
N GLY A 252 14.18 1.39 -16.57
CA GLY A 252 15.04 2.32 -17.29
C GLY A 252 14.47 3.72 -17.43
N GLU A 253 13.20 3.96 -17.06
CA GLU A 253 12.56 5.28 -17.09
C GLU A 253 12.63 5.99 -15.73
N GLU A 254 12.33 7.30 -15.75
CA GLU A 254 12.43 8.20 -14.58
C GLU A 254 11.12 8.32 -13.77
N ARG A 255 10.03 7.66 -14.20
CA ARG A 255 8.74 7.66 -13.48
C ARG A 255 8.83 6.76 -12.26
N ASN A 256 9.36 7.31 -11.18
CA ASN A 256 9.49 6.63 -9.90
C ASN A 256 9.43 7.66 -8.76
N TRP A 257 8.78 7.34 -7.65
CA TRP A 257 8.57 8.25 -6.53
C TRP A 257 8.61 7.52 -5.20
N ASP A 258 8.68 8.28 -4.10
CA ASP A 258 8.60 7.74 -2.75
C ASP A 258 7.14 7.58 -2.31
N TYR A 259 6.72 6.34 -2.06
CA TYR A 259 5.34 5.99 -1.68
C TYR A 259 5.17 5.67 -0.20
N ARG A 260 6.16 5.95 0.62
CA ARG A 260 6.14 5.66 2.07
C ARG A 260 5.38 6.70 2.90
N PHE A 261 4.42 7.39 2.28
CA PHE A 261 3.61 8.47 2.86
C PHE A 261 2.11 8.15 2.78
N CYS A 262 1.31 8.97 3.45
CA CYS A 262 -0.14 8.83 3.56
C CYS A 262 -0.86 9.80 2.61
N TRP A 263 -1.31 9.34 1.46
CA TRP A 263 -2.27 10.07 0.62
C TRP A 263 -3.66 9.93 1.18
N LEU A 264 -4.41 11.04 1.28
CA LEU A 264 -5.79 11.04 1.79
C LEU A 264 -6.70 10.14 0.95
N ARG A 265 -6.55 10.17 -0.36
CA ARG A 265 -7.29 9.36 -1.34
C ARG A 265 -7.07 7.87 -1.11
N ASP A 266 -5.80 7.43 -1.17
CA ASP A 266 -5.38 6.03 -1.04
C ASP A 266 -5.77 5.43 0.30
N ALA A 267 -5.51 6.21 1.35
CA ALA A 267 -5.86 5.82 2.71
C ALA A 267 -7.37 5.69 2.89
N SER A 268 -8.16 6.64 2.38
CA SER A 268 -9.62 6.61 2.51
C SER A 268 -10.23 5.38 1.84
N MET A 269 -9.84 5.07 0.60
CA MET A 269 -10.32 3.88 -0.12
C MET A 269 -9.89 2.58 0.54
N SER A 270 -8.64 2.52 1.05
CA SER A 270 -8.11 1.32 1.71
C SER A 270 -8.81 1.08 3.05
N ILE A 271 -9.01 2.12 3.84
CA ILE A 271 -9.69 2.04 5.14
C ILE A 271 -11.18 1.70 4.96
N GLU A 272 -11.85 2.24 3.94
CA GLU A 272 -13.21 1.84 3.58
C GLU A 272 -13.27 0.34 3.30
N THR A 273 -12.36 -0.17 2.48
CA THR A 273 -12.26 -1.60 2.15
C THR A 273 -12.06 -2.45 3.41
N MET A 274 -11.13 -2.05 4.30
CA MET A 274 -10.90 -2.72 5.57
C MET A 274 -12.16 -2.71 6.47
N PHE A 275 -12.87 -1.60 6.48
CA PHE A 275 -14.10 -1.43 7.24
C PHE A 275 -15.21 -2.36 6.76
N ARG A 276 -15.42 -2.46 5.45
CA ARG A 276 -16.43 -3.34 4.81
C ARG A 276 -16.25 -4.81 5.19
N VAL A 277 -15.02 -5.27 5.34
CA VAL A 277 -14.72 -6.67 5.68
C VAL A 277 -14.58 -6.92 7.19
N GLY A 278 -14.92 -5.93 8.05
CA GLY A 278 -15.05 -6.10 9.50
C GLY A 278 -13.93 -5.49 10.35
N HIS A 279 -12.93 -4.82 9.77
CA HIS A 279 -11.82 -4.20 10.50
C HIS A 279 -12.14 -2.77 10.99
N VAL A 280 -13.20 -2.63 11.73
CA VAL A 280 -13.72 -1.35 12.27
C VAL A 280 -12.66 -0.53 13.02
N GLY A 281 -11.77 -1.20 13.76
CA GLY A 281 -10.69 -0.53 14.49
C GLY A 281 -9.70 0.23 13.61
N ALA A 282 -9.55 -0.15 12.34
CA ALA A 282 -8.71 0.58 11.38
C ALA A 282 -9.35 1.93 11.04
N ALA A 283 -10.65 1.95 10.73
CA ALA A 283 -11.38 3.18 10.46
C ALA A 283 -11.33 4.16 11.64
N ARG A 284 -11.55 3.66 12.88
CA ARG A 284 -11.49 4.51 14.08
C ARG A 284 -10.11 5.16 14.28
N ARG A 285 -9.01 4.41 14.06
CA ARG A 285 -7.66 4.99 14.16
C ARG A 285 -7.39 6.01 13.08
N PHE A 286 -7.79 5.71 11.85
CA PHE A 286 -7.64 6.64 10.73
C PHE A 286 -8.44 7.93 10.96
N MET A 287 -9.68 7.85 11.45
CA MET A 287 -10.46 9.05 11.79
C MET A 287 -9.74 9.92 12.82
N LYS A 288 -9.15 9.32 13.86
CA LYS A 288 -8.33 10.05 14.84
C LYS A 288 -7.09 10.70 14.20
N PHE A 289 -6.41 9.97 13.32
CA PHE A 289 -5.26 10.51 12.59
C PHE A 289 -5.67 11.70 11.72
N ILE A 290 -6.74 11.58 10.93
CA ILE A 290 -7.26 12.66 10.09
C ILE A 290 -7.67 13.87 10.94
N GLN A 291 -8.42 13.65 12.02
CA GLN A 291 -8.83 14.71 12.90
C GLN A 291 -7.62 15.47 13.48
N SER A 292 -6.63 14.77 14.02
CA SER A 292 -5.41 15.41 14.56
C SER A 292 -4.57 16.12 13.51
N THR A 293 -4.54 15.60 12.27
CA THR A 293 -3.70 16.13 11.18
C THR A 293 -4.36 17.32 10.48
N LEU A 294 -5.66 17.25 10.21
CA LEU A 294 -6.37 18.27 9.42
C LEU A 294 -6.94 19.41 10.28
N SER A 295 -7.28 19.17 11.55
CA SER A 295 -7.79 20.25 12.43
C SER A 295 -6.74 21.31 12.79
N ALA A 296 -5.46 21.02 12.56
CA ALA A 296 -4.37 21.94 12.85
C ALA A 296 -4.22 23.10 11.84
N SER A 297 -4.88 23.04 10.68
CA SER A 297 -4.76 24.06 9.62
C SER A 297 -5.94 23.96 8.64
N HIS A 298 -6.42 25.11 8.15
CA HIS A 298 -7.39 25.20 7.06
C HIS A 298 -6.77 24.99 5.66
N ASP A 299 -5.46 24.89 5.56
CA ASP A 299 -4.74 24.58 4.33
C ASP A 299 -4.55 23.07 4.20
N PHE A 300 -5.41 22.43 3.46
CA PHE A 300 -5.44 20.99 3.28
C PHE A 300 -4.48 20.55 2.18
N GLN A 301 -3.61 19.58 2.49
CA GLN A 301 -2.76 18.89 1.54
C GLN A 301 -3.38 17.55 1.14
N ILE A 302 -2.94 17.02 0.02
CA ILE A 302 -3.41 15.72 -0.50
C ILE A 302 -2.73 14.54 0.18
N MET A 303 -1.54 14.77 0.75
CA MET A 303 -0.73 13.76 1.42
C MET A 303 0.03 14.34 2.60
N TYR A 304 0.37 13.47 3.53
CA TYR A 304 1.07 13.76 4.76
C TYR A 304 2.11 12.69 5.07
N GLY A 305 3.09 13.02 5.89
CA GLY A 305 3.95 12.02 6.51
C GLY A 305 3.16 11.06 7.42
N ILE A 306 3.77 9.96 7.79
CA ILE A 306 3.09 8.93 8.61
C ILE A 306 2.73 9.40 10.03
N ARG A 307 3.30 10.49 10.50
CA ARG A 307 2.99 11.13 11.79
C ARG A 307 2.22 12.45 11.62
N GLY A 308 1.79 12.79 10.38
CA GLY A 308 1.10 14.02 10.04
C GLY A 308 2.03 15.15 9.58
N GLU A 309 3.27 14.85 9.23
CA GLU A 309 4.23 15.84 8.72
C GLU A 309 3.70 16.45 7.42
N ARG A 310 3.81 17.78 7.32
CA ARG A 310 3.32 18.58 6.18
C ARG A 310 4.38 18.84 5.12
N THR A 311 5.66 18.73 5.45
CA THR A 311 6.77 19.01 4.54
C THR A 311 7.46 17.70 4.19
N LEU A 312 7.35 17.30 2.92
CA LEU A 312 7.85 16.03 2.41
C LEU A 312 8.81 16.27 1.23
N THR A 313 9.76 17.17 1.44
CA THR A 313 10.69 17.64 0.40
C THR A 313 11.35 16.49 -0.36
N GLU A 314 11.14 16.45 -1.68
CA GLU A 314 11.76 15.48 -2.57
C GLU A 314 13.25 15.80 -2.75
N THR A 315 14.08 14.78 -2.60
CA THR A 315 15.53 14.86 -2.86
C THR A 315 16.00 13.61 -3.58
N THR A 316 17.13 13.69 -4.30
CA THR A 316 17.71 12.55 -5.01
C THR A 316 18.88 11.91 -4.26
N LEU A 317 19.05 10.61 -4.45
CA LEU A 317 20.15 9.81 -3.92
C LEU A 317 21.07 9.37 -5.09
N ASP A 318 21.85 10.31 -5.63
CA ASP A 318 22.61 10.14 -6.87
C ASP A 318 23.69 9.04 -6.79
N HIS A 319 24.09 8.65 -5.56
CA HIS A 319 25.08 7.60 -5.32
C HIS A 319 24.51 6.17 -5.51
N LEU A 320 23.17 6.01 -5.56
CA LEU A 320 22.52 4.73 -5.81
C LEU A 320 22.19 4.56 -7.30
N ALA A 321 22.30 3.32 -7.78
CA ALA A 321 22.06 2.98 -9.18
C ALA A 321 20.58 3.05 -9.59
N GLY A 322 19.66 2.89 -8.63
CA GLY A 322 18.24 2.69 -8.88
C GLY A 322 17.89 1.25 -9.23
N TYR A 323 16.61 0.88 -9.03
CA TYR A 323 16.12 -0.45 -9.35
C TYR A 323 16.38 -0.79 -10.82
N ALA A 324 17.13 -1.89 -11.07
CA ALA A 324 17.56 -2.28 -12.40
C ALA A 324 18.18 -1.13 -13.24
N GLY A 325 18.88 -0.20 -12.57
CA GLY A 325 19.52 0.96 -13.21
C GLY A 325 18.59 2.14 -13.49
N SER A 326 17.35 2.13 -13.00
CA SER A 326 16.37 3.19 -13.22
C SER A 326 16.60 4.36 -12.26
N ARG A 327 16.92 5.52 -12.80
CA ARG A 327 17.22 6.75 -12.06
C ARG A 327 16.18 7.84 -12.32
N PRO A 328 16.11 8.84 -11.43
CA PRO A 328 16.81 9.01 -10.16
C PRO A 328 16.23 8.14 -9.04
N VAL A 329 16.99 7.88 -7.96
CA VAL A 329 16.45 7.39 -6.70
C VAL A 329 15.99 8.59 -5.89
N ARG A 330 14.71 8.60 -5.47
CA ARG A 330 14.10 9.71 -4.74
C ARG A 330 13.74 9.32 -3.31
N ILE A 331 13.81 10.27 -2.40
CA ILE A 331 13.22 10.25 -1.07
C ILE A 331 12.45 11.55 -0.84
N GLY A 332 11.34 11.49 -0.10
CA GLY A 332 10.38 12.59 -0.10
C GLY A 332 9.52 12.57 -1.37
N ASN A 333 8.50 13.44 -1.46
CA ASN A 333 7.63 13.47 -2.63
C ASN A 333 6.96 14.86 -2.76
N ASP A 334 7.35 15.64 -3.77
CA ASP A 334 6.86 17.00 -3.99
C ASP A 334 5.38 17.12 -4.38
N ALA A 335 4.69 16.00 -4.61
CA ALA A 335 3.23 16.00 -4.80
C ALA A 335 2.49 16.58 -3.58
N TYR A 336 3.09 16.62 -2.38
CA TYR A 336 2.48 17.26 -1.21
C TYR A 336 2.10 18.73 -1.42
N ARG A 337 2.72 19.40 -2.41
CA ARG A 337 2.44 20.79 -2.79
C ARG A 337 1.32 20.94 -3.81
N GLN A 338 0.87 19.82 -4.41
CA GLN A 338 -0.13 19.86 -5.47
C GLN A 338 -1.53 20.10 -4.90
N ARG A 339 -2.37 20.73 -5.72
CA ARG A 339 -3.81 20.73 -5.51
C ARG A 339 -4.42 19.59 -6.31
N GLN A 340 -5.16 18.72 -5.62
CA GLN A 340 -5.96 17.64 -6.20
C GLN A 340 -7.33 17.66 -5.54
N ASN A 341 -8.33 18.16 -6.26
CA ASN A 341 -9.66 18.39 -5.72
C ASN A 341 -10.44 17.07 -5.48
N ASP A 342 -10.03 15.98 -6.13
CA ASP A 342 -10.63 14.65 -5.97
C ASP A 342 -10.43 14.04 -4.57
N SER A 343 -9.31 14.32 -3.92
CA SER A 343 -8.91 13.68 -2.65
C SER A 343 -9.97 13.82 -1.55
N PHE A 344 -10.66 14.95 -1.51
CA PHE A 344 -11.68 15.22 -0.50
C PHE A 344 -12.97 14.44 -0.71
N GLY A 345 -13.28 14.04 -1.95
CA GLY A 345 -14.42 13.18 -2.23
C GLY A 345 -14.27 11.79 -1.63
N TYR A 346 -13.10 11.17 -1.76
CA TYR A 346 -12.81 9.87 -1.14
C TYR A 346 -12.85 9.94 0.38
N LEU A 347 -12.29 11.00 0.96
CA LEU A 347 -12.30 11.21 2.40
C LEU A 347 -13.73 11.41 2.93
N MET A 348 -14.53 12.25 2.27
CA MET A 348 -15.91 12.50 2.66
C MET A 348 -16.82 11.27 2.51
N ASP A 349 -16.58 10.43 1.51
CA ASP A 349 -17.31 9.16 1.37
C ASP A 349 -17.01 8.22 2.55
N LEU A 350 -15.74 8.08 2.94
CA LEU A 350 -15.35 7.30 4.12
C LEU A 350 -15.95 7.89 5.41
N ILE A 351 -15.91 9.22 5.62
CA ILE A 351 -16.51 9.88 6.78
C ILE A 351 -18.00 9.62 6.83
N TYR A 352 -18.71 9.73 5.70
CA TYR A 352 -20.14 9.43 5.62
C TYR A 352 -20.46 8.00 6.03
N GLN A 353 -19.69 7.02 5.53
CA GLN A 353 -19.86 5.62 5.91
C GLN A 353 -19.57 5.38 7.39
N TYR A 354 -18.54 6.03 7.93
CA TYR A 354 -18.21 5.98 9.34
C TYR A 354 -19.37 6.50 10.22
N TYR A 355 -19.92 7.68 9.93
CA TYR A 355 -21.08 8.23 10.65
C TYR A 355 -22.31 7.31 10.59
N ARG A 356 -22.50 6.66 9.46
CA ARG A 356 -23.67 5.82 9.22
C ARG A 356 -23.61 4.49 9.97
N LEU A 357 -22.42 3.92 10.15
CA LEU A 357 -22.23 2.55 10.63
C LEU A 357 -21.64 2.49 12.04
N MET A 358 -21.04 3.58 12.52
CA MET A 358 -20.37 3.65 13.81
C MET A 358 -21.01 4.75 14.67
N PRO A 359 -21.96 4.39 15.55
CA PRO A 359 -22.46 5.35 16.51
C PRO A 359 -21.32 5.74 17.47
N GLY A 360 -20.88 6.98 17.39
CA GLY A 360 -19.96 7.62 18.34
C GLY A 360 -20.71 8.25 19.52
N THR A 361 -19.95 8.82 20.44
CA THR A 361 -20.51 9.78 21.42
C THR A 361 -20.93 11.06 20.69
N LEU A 362 -21.80 11.86 21.30
CA LEU A 362 -22.18 13.14 20.71
C LEU A 362 -20.95 14.04 20.50
N ASP A 363 -20.03 14.05 21.46
CA ASP A 363 -18.79 14.83 21.37
C ASP A 363 -17.92 14.40 20.16
N GLU A 364 -17.71 13.08 19.95
CA GLU A 364 -16.97 12.57 18.80
C GLU A 364 -17.63 12.97 17.47
N ILE A 365 -18.95 13.03 17.42
CA ILE A 365 -19.71 13.44 16.23
C ILE A 365 -19.57 14.96 16.02
N GLU A 366 -19.66 15.76 17.06
CA GLU A 366 -19.52 17.22 16.98
C GLU A 366 -18.10 17.64 16.60
N ASP A 367 -17.08 17.01 17.15
CA ASP A 367 -15.67 17.23 16.76
C ASP A 367 -15.44 16.94 15.26
N MET A 368 -16.01 15.85 14.77
CA MET A 368 -15.91 15.48 13.35
C MET A 368 -16.71 16.45 12.46
N TRP A 369 -17.83 17.00 12.97
CA TRP A 369 -18.65 17.94 12.23
C TRP A 369 -17.90 19.23 11.84
N GLU A 370 -17.05 19.75 12.72
CA GLU A 370 -16.22 20.93 12.38
C GLU A 370 -15.23 20.59 11.25
N LEU A 371 -14.63 19.39 11.26
CA LEU A 371 -13.78 18.93 10.18
C LEU A 371 -14.57 18.80 8.86
N VAL A 372 -15.77 18.22 8.90
CA VAL A 372 -16.66 18.11 7.72
C VAL A 372 -16.94 19.47 7.11
N LYS A 373 -17.30 20.48 7.93
CA LYS A 373 -17.52 21.85 7.45
C LYS A 373 -16.27 22.41 6.77
N SER A 374 -15.15 22.32 7.43
CA SER A 374 -13.88 22.87 6.89
C SER A 374 -13.47 22.22 5.56
N ILE A 375 -13.66 20.91 5.41
CA ILE A 375 -13.42 20.21 4.14
C ILE A 375 -14.38 20.72 3.06
N LEU A 376 -15.67 20.86 3.37
CA LEU A 376 -16.66 21.25 2.37
C LEU A 376 -16.58 22.72 1.98
N ASP A 377 -16.15 23.59 2.91
CA ASP A 377 -15.83 24.99 2.59
C ASP A 377 -14.67 25.03 1.57
N ASN A 378 -13.59 24.27 1.82
CA ASN A 378 -12.48 24.14 0.87
C ASN A 378 -12.92 23.58 -0.49
N VAL A 379 -13.81 22.59 -0.52
CA VAL A 379 -14.34 22.03 -1.78
C VAL A 379 -15.17 23.06 -2.52
N SER A 380 -16.08 23.76 -1.84
CA SER A 380 -16.97 24.79 -2.44
C SER A 380 -16.18 25.96 -3.04
N GLU A 381 -15.10 26.38 -2.38
CA GLU A 381 -14.23 27.45 -2.87
C GLU A 381 -13.40 27.04 -4.10
N ASN A 382 -13.06 25.75 -4.21
CA ASN A 382 -12.00 25.30 -5.13
C ASN A 382 -12.48 24.43 -6.30
N TRP A 383 -13.68 23.86 -6.27
CA TRP A 383 -14.11 22.93 -7.31
C TRP A 383 -14.14 23.56 -8.72
N ARG A 384 -14.30 24.89 -8.84
CA ARG A 384 -14.29 25.62 -10.11
C ARG A 384 -12.88 25.83 -10.67
N ASN A 385 -11.86 25.62 -9.87
CA ASN A 385 -10.47 25.79 -10.27
C ASN A 385 -9.95 24.53 -10.98
N PRO A 386 -8.95 24.67 -11.88
CA PRO A 386 -8.20 23.52 -12.40
C PRO A 386 -7.35 22.89 -11.29
N ASP A 387 -7.04 21.62 -11.43
CA ASP A 387 -6.21 20.87 -10.50
C ASP A 387 -5.25 19.90 -11.22
N LYS A 388 -4.52 19.07 -10.45
CA LYS A 388 -3.58 18.10 -11.00
C LYS A 388 -4.18 16.72 -11.23
N GLY A 389 -5.43 16.51 -10.77
CA GLY A 389 -6.16 15.25 -10.88
C GLY A 389 -5.55 14.07 -10.13
N ILE A 390 -6.22 12.96 -10.24
CA ILE A 390 -5.84 11.70 -9.57
C ILE A 390 -4.44 11.18 -9.95
N TRP A 391 -3.96 11.55 -11.16
CA TRP A 391 -2.68 11.07 -11.71
C TRP A 391 -1.50 11.99 -11.42
N GLU A 392 -1.70 13.06 -10.65
CA GLU A 392 -0.64 13.93 -10.14
C GLU A 392 0.22 14.57 -11.23
N ILE A 393 -0.43 15.01 -12.34
CA ILE A 393 0.30 15.63 -13.44
C ILE A 393 1.17 16.80 -12.94
N ARG A 394 2.39 16.91 -13.44
CA ARG A 394 3.32 17.97 -13.05
C ARG A 394 3.19 19.24 -13.90
N GLY A 395 2.65 19.15 -15.12
CA GLY A 395 2.34 20.25 -16.01
C GLY A 395 1.23 21.18 -15.48
N GLU A 396 0.57 21.93 -16.37
CA GLU A 396 -0.51 22.84 -15.99
C GLU A 396 -1.75 22.09 -15.49
N GLY A 397 -2.44 22.67 -14.49
CA GLY A 397 -3.68 22.12 -13.97
C GLY A 397 -4.79 22.14 -15.03
N GLN A 398 -5.67 21.13 -14.99
CA GLN A 398 -6.80 20.99 -15.91
C GLN A 398 -8.11 20.82 -15.13
N HIS A 399 -9.24 21.02 -15.83
CA HIS A 399 -10.57 20.72 -15.30
C HIS A 399 -10.86 19.23 -15.52
N PHE A 400 -10.25 18.36 -14.70
CA PHE A 400 -10.48 16.92 -14.79
C PHE A 400 -11.91 16.55 -14.40
N VAL A 401 -12.57 15.77 -15.25
CA VAL A 401 -13.93 15.29 -14.99
C VAL A 401 -13.99 14.47 -13.70
N SER A 402 -13.03 13.59 -13.47
CA SER A 402 -12.94 12.81 -12.24
C SER A 402 -12.82 13.67 -10.97
N SER A 403 -12.03 14.75 -11.01
CA SER A 403 -11.92 15.69 -9.89
C SER A 403 -13.23 16.38 -9.58
N LYS A 404 -13.95 16.84 -10.62
CA LYS A 404 -15.28 17.45 -10.43
C LYS A 404 -16.30 16.46 -9.88
N VAL A 405 -16.30 15.21 -10.38
CA VAL A 405 -17.14 14.14 -9.84
C VAL A 405 -16.87 13.92 -8.36
N MET A 406 -15.62 13.89 -7.94
CA MET A 406 -15.26 13.68 -6.52
C MET A 406 -15.60 14.90 -5.66
N CYS A 407 -15.55 16.14 -6.19
CA CYS A 407 -16.09 17.32 -5.49
C CYS A 407 -17.61 17.19 -5.29
N TRP A 408 -18.35 16.68 -6.30
CA TRP A 408 -19.75 16.34 -6.15
C TRP A 408 -19.98 15.31 -5.04
N VAL A 409 -19.17 14.23 -5.01
CA VAL A 409 -19.24 13.21 -3.97
C VAL A 409 -19.07 13.84 -2.59
N ALA A 410 -18.07 14.71 -2.41
CA ALA A 410 -17.83 15.38 -1.14
C ALA A 410 -19.07 16.13 -0.64
N LEU A 411 -19.67 16.97 -1.49
CA LEU A 411 -20.84 17.78 -1.14
C LEU A 411 -22.11 16.94 -0.96
N ASP A 412 -22.33 15.91 -1.77
CA ASP A 412 -23.46 14.96 -1.60
C ASP A 412 -23.37 14.24 -0.25
N ARG A 413 -22.20 13.72 0.08
CA ARG A 413 -21.96 13.05 1.37
C ARG A 413 -22.09 14.01 2.55
N GLY A 414 -21.56 15.24 2.41
CA GLY A 414 -21.74 16.29 3.39
C GLY A 414 -23.18 16.68 3.63
N ALA A 415 -23.97 16.85 2.57
CA ALA A 415 -25.40 17.13 2.65
C ALA A 415 -26.15 16.00 3.39
N ARG A 416 -25.81 14.74 3.14
CA ARG A 416 -26.38 13.58 3.84
C ARG A 416 -25.99 13.55 5.32
N ILE A 417 -24.73 13.83 5.66
CA ILE A 417 -24.26 13.95 7.04
C ILE A 417 -25.02 15.08 7.75
N ALA A 418 -25.10 16.26 7.13
CA ALA A 418 -25.84 17.40 7.68
C ALA A 418 -27.31 17.06 7.97
N ALA A 419 -27.97 16.34 7.04
CA ALA A 419 -29.34 15.89 7.22
C ALA A 419 -29.47 14.90 8.42
N MET A 420 -28.53 13.96 8.57
CA MET A 420 -28.50 13.05 9.73
C MET A 420 -28.35 13.81 11.05
N LEU A 421 -27.55 14.88 11.08
CA LEU A 421 -27.32 15.73 12.23
C LEU A 421 -28.37 16.86 12.39
N ARG A 422 -29.42 16.88 11.58
CA ARG A 422 -30.47 17.91 11.56
C ARG A 422 -29.94 19.34 11.30
N LYS A 423 -28.84 19.47 10.59
CA LYS A 423 -28.24 20.75 10.17
C LYS A 423 -28.82 21.14 8.79
N HIS A 424 -30.15 21.46 8.76
CA HIS A 424 -30.92 21.59 7.51
C HIS A 424 -30.38 22.65 6.57
N ALA A 425 -29.94 23.81 7.06
CA ALA A 425 -29.40 24.88 6.22
C ALA A 425 -28.13 24.45 5.48
N CYS A 426 -27.19 23.75 6.17
CA CYS A 426 -26.00 23.19 5.53
C CYS A 426 -26.37 22.10 4.52
N ALA A 427 -27.33 21.22 4.86
CA ALA A 427 -27.77 20.15 3.98
C ALA A 427 -28.37 20.69 2.67
N GLU A 428 -29.12 21.78 2.72
CA GLU A 428 -29.73 22.43 1.54
C GLU A 428 -28.64 23.10 0.69
N SER A 429 -27.80 23.94 1.28
CA SER A 429 -26.73 24.66 0.59
C SER A 429 -25.76 23.71 -0.13
N TRP A 430 -25.30 22.65 0.56
CA TRP A 430 -24.37 21.67 -0.06
C TRP A 430 -25.03 20.82 -1.13
N ARG A 431 -26.34 20.56 -1.03
CA ARG A 431 -27.10 19.88 -2.09
C ARG A 431 -27.23 20.74 -3.34
N GLU A 432 -27.50 22.04 -3.18
CA GLU A 432 -27.57 22.98 -4.28
C GLU A 432 -26.23 23.10 -5.01
N GLU A 433 -25.13 23.19 -4.26
CA GLU A 433 -23.78 23.23 -4.83
C GLU A 433 -23.40 21.90 -5.52
N ALA A 434 -23.75 20.75 -4.92
CA ALA A 434 -23.55 19.44 -5.56
C ALA A 434 -24.31 19.36 -6.90
N GLU A 435 -25.55 19.85 -6.96
CA GLU A 435 -26.33 19.87 -8.20
C GLU A 435 -25.74 20.85 -9.23
N ALA A 436 -25.12 21.95 -8.80
CA ALA A 436 -24.38 22.84 -9.69
C ALA A 436 -23.17 22.11 -10.33
N ILE A 437 -22.38 21.39 -9.55
CA ILE A 437 -21.27 20.56 -10.06
C ILE A 437 -21.80 19.49 -11.03
N ARG A 438 -22.89 18.82 -10.67
CA ARG A 438 -23.47 17.78 -11.52
C ARG A 438 -23.86 18.32 -12.90
N ARG A 439 -24.50 19.47 -12.96
CA ARG A 439 -24.87 20.15 -14.24
C ARG A 439 -23.62 20.50 -15.03
N ASP A 440 -22.62 21.08 -14.39
CA ASP A 440 -21.35 21.48 -15.01
C ASP A 440 -20.62 20.27 -15.63
N VAL A 441 -20.52 19.15 -14.92
CA VAL A 441 -19.92 17.91 -15.44
C VAL A 441 -20.71 17.33 -16.61
N LEU A 442 -22.04 17.33 -16.53
CA LEU A 442 -22.87 16.78 -17.59
C LEU A 442 -22.82 17.65 -18.87
N GLU A 443 -22.65 18.96 -18.73
CA GLU A 443 -22.55 19.92 -19.85
C GLU A 443 -21.15 19.92 -20.47
N HIS A 444 -20.10 20.00 -19.68
CA HIS A 444 -18.75 20.21 -20.19
C HIS A 444 -17.94 18.91 -20.30
N GLY A 445 -18.23 17.90 -19.49
CA GLY A 445 -17.52 16.62 -19.48
C GLY A 445 -17.97 15.61 -20.53
N TRP A 446 -19.27 15.63 -20.92
CA TRP A 446 -19.79 14.78 -21.99
C TRP A 446 -19.38 15.29 -23.36
N LYS A 447 -18.88 14.43 -24.23
CA LYS A 447 -18.44 14.76 -25.59
C LYS A 447 -19.20 13.93 -26.61
N GLU A 448 -20.04 14.58 -27.43
CA GLU A 448 -20.80 13.90 -28.46
C GLU A 448 -19.93 13.25 -29.53
N GLU A 449 -18.76 13.82 -29.83
CA GLU A 449 -17.83 13.33 -30.85
C GLU A 449 -17.29 11.94 -30.52
N ILE A 450 -17.04 11.67 -29.23
CA ILE A 450 -16.53 10.38 -28.75
C ILE A 450 -17.60 9.55 -28.05
N GLN A 451 -18.82 10.07 -27.91
CA GLN A 451 -19.94 9.44 -27.19
C GLN A 451 -19.55 8.96 -25.78
N SER A 452 -18.79 9.79 -25.05
CA SER A 452 -18.20 9.48 -23.74
C SER A 452 -17.98 10.75 -22.94
N PHE A 453 -17.86 10.61 -21.63
CA PHE A 453 -17.15 11.60 -20.83
C PHE A 453 -15.67 11.60 -21.20
N SER A 454 -15.04 12.78 -21.18
CA SER A 454 -13.61 12.97 -21.47
C SER A 454 -12.79 13.05 -20.19
N GLN A 455 -11.47 12.92 -20.30
CA GLN A 455 -10.52 13.09 -19.19
C GLN A 455 -10.66 14.48 -18.54
N SER A 456 -10.68 15.54 -19.36
CA SER A 456 -10.87 16.92 -18.91
C SER A 456 -11.77 17.69 -19.88
N TYR A 457 -12.27 18.86 -19.44
CA TYR A 457 -13.20 19.66 -20.22
C TYR A 457 -12.60 20.15 -21.56
N GLY A 458 -11.29 20.37 -21.59
CA GLY A 458 -10.61 20.94 -22.75
C GLY A 458 -10.17 19.92 -23.82
N ASN A 459 -10.41 18.60 -23.63
CA ASN A 459 -9.90 17.58 -24.54
C ASN A 459 -10.93 16.47 -24.83
N LEU A 460 -10.56 15.58 -25.76
CA LEU A 460 -11.31 14.37 -26.11
C LEU A 460 -10.61 13.08 -25.62
N ALA A 461 -9.54 13.22 -24.80
CA ALA A 461 -8.82 12.09 -24.24
C ALA A 461 -9.70 11.30 -23.29
N LEU A 462 -9.42 10.00 -23.18
CA LEU A 462 -10.10 9.08 -22.27
C LEU A 462 -9.21 8.71 -21.08
N ASP A 463 -9.85 8.42 -19.96
CA ASP A 463 -9.21 8.19 -18.68
C ASP A 463 -9.90 7.06 -17.91
N SER A 464 -9.14 6.17 -17.32
CA SER A 464 -9.68 5.05 -16.53
C SER A 464 -10.46 5.51 -15.30
N SER A 465 -10.16 6.69 -14.74
CA SER A 465 -10.87 7.24 -13.57
C SER A 465 -12.36 7.57 -13.86
N LEU A 466 -12.73 7.72 -15.12
CA LEU A 466 -14.14 7.89 -15.53
C LEU A 466 -15.01 6.67 -15.16
N LEU A 467 -14.40 5.50 -15.00
CA LEU A 467 -15.10 4.28 -14.55
C LEU A 467 -15.59 4.38 -13.11
N LEU A 468 -15.04 5.30 -12.32
CA LEU A 468 -15.42 5.54 -10.92
C LEU A 468 -16.70 6.36 -10.74
N MET A 469 -17.29 6.92 -11.80
CA MET A 469 -18.50 7.74 -11.70
C MET A 469 -19.68 6.95 -11.12
N GLU A 470 -19.78 5.65 -11.45
CA GLU A 470 -20.89 4.79 -10.97
C GLU A 470 -20.68 4.34 -9.50
N PRO A 471 -19.54 3.81 -9.08
CA PRO A 471 -19.39 3.32 -7.71
C PRO A 471 -19.59 4.41 -6.65
N TYR A 472 -19.30 5.66 -6.98
CA TYR A 472 -19.57 6.80 -6.09
C TYR A 472 -20.97 7.41 -6.25
N GLY A 473 -21.80 6.86 -7.15
CA GLY A 473 -23.21 7.24 -7.31
C GLY A 473 -23.46 8.53 -8.08
N PHE A 474 -22.45 9.05 -8.79
CA PHE A 474 -22.62 10.23 -9.64
C PHE A 474 -23.55 9.95 -10.81
N ILE A 475 -23.42 8.78 -11.43
CA ILE A 475 -24.25 8.33 -12.54
C ILE A 475 -24.66 6.87 -12.31
N PRO A 476 -25.94 6.49 -12.53
CA PRO A 476 -26.35 5.10 -12.38
C PRO A 476 -25.81 4.21 -13.51
N ALA A 477 -25.57 2.93 -13.23
CA ALA A 477 -25.13 1.95 -14.24
C ALA A 477 -26.09 1.82 -15.45
N ALA A 478 -27.39 2.09 -15.24
CA ALA A 478 -28.41 2.06 -16.29
C ALA A 478 -28.39 3.29 -17.21
N ASP A 479 -27.67 4.36 -16.87
CA ASP A 479 -27.59 5.56 -17.73
C ASP A 479 -26.81 5.21 -19.02
N PRO A 480 -27.40 5.48 -20.21
CA PRO A 480 -26.74 5.18 -21.48
C PRO A 480 -25.36 5.83 -21.65
N ARG A 481 -25.14 7.00 -21.04
CA ARG A 481 -23.86 7.72 -21.11
C ARG A 481 -22.77 6.97 -20.36
N TYR A 482 -23.09 6.39 -19.18
CA TYR A 482 -22.11 5.57 -18.45
C TYR A 482 -21.73 4.32 -19.23
N ARG A 483 -22.71 3.58 -19.76
CA ARG A 483 -22.45 2.41 -20.60
C ARG A 483 -21.57 2.76 -21.82
N LYS A 484 -21.87 3.85 -22.52
CA LYS A 484 -21.07 4.33 -23.65
C LYS A 484 -19.65 4.69 -23.22
N THR A 485 -19.49 5.39 -22.08
CA THR A 485 -18.19 5.74 -21.51
C THR A 485 -17.37 4.48 -21.20
N VAL A 486 -17.94 3.47 -20.53
CA VAL A 486 -17.25 2.21 -20.26
C VAL A 486 -16.74 1.54 -21.53
N LEU A 487 -17.58 1.49 -22.58
CA LEU A 487 -17.20 0.88 -23.86
C LEU A 487 -16.13 1.68 -24.62
N ALA A 488 -16.21 3.02 -24.58
CA ALA A 488 -15.21 3.91 -25.18
C ALA A 488 -13.86 3.80 -24.46
N VAL A 489 -13.85 3.88 -23.13
CA VAL A 489 -12.66 3.73 -22.29
C VAL A 489 -12.03 2.35 -22.53
N ARG A 490 -12.82 1.27 -22.50
CA ARG A 490 -12.34 -0.06 -22.82
C ARG A 490 -11.69 -0.12 -24.19
N LYS A 491 -12.35 0.42 -25.22
CA LYS A 491 -11.82 0.40 -26.61
C LYS A 491 -10.49 1.12 -26.74
N ALA A 492 -10.32 2.24 -26.03
CA ALA A 492 -9.14 3.08 -26.14
C ALA A 492 -7.98 2.63 -25.23
N LEU A 493 -8.26 2.14 -24.01
CA LEU A 493 -7.26 1.95 -22.97
C LEU A 493 -7.01 0.48 -22.62
N PHE A 494 -7.86 -0.46 -23.03
CA PHE A 494 -7.64 -1.90 -22.78
C PHE A 494 -6.77 -2.51 -23.84
N HIS A 495 -5.60 -3.02 -23.42
CA HIS A 495 -4.60 -3.61 -24.31
C HIS A 495 -4.04 -4.89 -23.71
N LYS A 496 -3.97 -5.97 -24.48
CA LYS A 496 -3.39 -7.27 -24.09
C LYS A 496 -3.84 -7.76 -22.69
N GLY A 497 -5.11 -7.56 -22.35
CA GLY A 497 -5.68 -8.01 -21.07
C GLY A 497 -5.48 -7.06 -19.89
N LEU A 498 -4.91 -5.89 -20.06
CA LEU A 498 -4.61 -4.90 -19.04
C LEU A 498 -5.07 -3.50 -19.48
N MET A 499 -5.12 -2.55 -18.54
CA MET A 499 -5.56 -1.18 -18.77
C MET A 499 -4.44 -0.16 -18.60
N TYR A 500 -4.34 0.77 -19.56
CA TYR A 500 -3.68 2.05 -19.32
C TYR A 500 -4.49 2.89 -18.32
N ARG A 501 -3.83 3.76 -17.56
CA ARG A 501 -4.52 4.85 -16.82
C ARG A 501 -5.11 5.87 -17.79
N TYR A 502 -4.34 6.28 -18.79
CA TYR A 502 -4.66 7.04 -20.00
C TYR A 502 -3.55 6.76 -21.04
N ASN A 503 -3.76 7.16 -22.29
CA ASN A 503 -2.81 6.89 -23.39
C ASN A 503 -2.46 8.15 -24.20
N ASN A 504 -2.60 9.32 -23.61
CA ASN A 504 -2.13 10.60 -24.13
C ASN A 504 -0.83 11.02 -23.44
N GLU A 505 -0.09 11.96 -24.06
CA GLU A 505 1.12 12.55 -23.50
C GLU A 505 0.85 13.28 -22.17
N ASP A 506 1.76 13.12 -21.24
CA ASP A 506 1.92 13.91 -20.02
C ASP A 506 3.35 14.48 -19.95
N ASP A 507 3.77 14.96 -18.78
CA ASP A 507 5.07 15.59 -18.55
C ASP A 507 6.27 14.64 -18.82
N PHE A 508 6.04 13.35 -18.92
CA PHE A 508 7.04 12.30 -19.12
C PHE A 508 6.79 11.47 -20.40
N GLY A 509 5.91 11.93 -21.29
CA GLY A 509 5.50 11.21 -22.50
C GLY A 509 4.25 10.34 -22.27
N VAL A 510 3.99 9.41 -23.19
CA VAL A 510 2.85 8.48 -23.09
C VAL A 510 3.20 7.35 -22.11
N PRO A 511 2.33 7.02 -21.11
CA PRO A 511 2.56 5.86 -20.25
C PRO A 511 2.74 4.57 -21.06
N SER A 512 3.78 3.79 -20.73
CA SER A 512 4.15 2.57 -21.44
C SER A 512 3.71 1.27 -20.75
N SER A 513 3.35 1.35 -19.45
CA SER A 513 2.91 0.22 -18.62
C SER A 513 1.42 0.32 -18.23
N ALA A 514 0.84 -0.81 -17.86
CA ALA A 514 -0.51 -0.86 -17.33
C ALA A 514 -0.52 -0.46 -15.85
N PHE A 515 -1.48 0.37 -15.44
CA PHE A 515 -1.72 0.62 -14.03
C PHE A 515 -2.65 -0.46 -13.47
N THR A 516 -2.15 -1.25 -12.52
CA THR A 516 -2.80 -2.48 -12.03
C THR A 516 -4.25 -2.26 -11.61
N MET A 517 -4.51 -1.21 -10.84
CA MET A 517 -5.84 -0.87 -10.34
C MET A 517 -6.84 -0.54 -11.46
N CYS A 518 -6.40 0.07 -12.57
CA CYS A 518 -7.29 0.45 -13.67
C CYS A 518 -7.95 -0.76 -14.32
N THR A 519 -7.25 -1.90 -14.38
CA THR A 519 -7.84 -3.14 -14.89
C THR A 519 -8.96 -3.65 -13.96
N PHE A 520 -8.80 -3.53 -12.64
CA PHE A 520 -9.86 -3.87 -11.69
C PHE A 520 -11.06 -2.92 -11.78
N TRP A 521 -10.84 -1.63 -12.05
CA TRP A 521 -11.93 -0.70 -12.31
C TRP A 521 -12.73 -1.08 -13.57
N LEU A 522 -12.04 -1.49 -14.65
CA LEU A 522 -12.71 -2.00 -15.83
C LEU A 522 -13.53 -3.26 -15.53
N ILE A 523 -12.98 -4.21 -14.77
CA ILE A 523 -13.69 -5.44 -14.37
C ILE A 523 -15.00 -5.10 -13.65
N ARG A 524 -14.95 -4.18 -12.68
CA ARG A 524 -16.15 -3.69 -12.00
C ARG A 524 -17.13 -3.04 -12.98
N ALA A 525 -16.66 -2.13 -13.83
CA ALA A 525 -17.48 -1.42 -14.79
C ALA A 525 -18.18 -2.37 -15.78
N LEU A 526 -17.45 -3.37 -16.29
CA LEU A 526 -18.02 -4.43 -17.14
C LEU A 526 -19.13 -5.21 -16.42
N TYR A 527 -18.89 -5.54 -15.16
CA TYR A 527 -19.85 -6.27 -14.35
C TYR A 527 -21.16 -5.48 -14.19
N VAL A 528 -21.10 -4.21 -13.77
CA VAL A 528 -22.30 -3.39 -13.51
C VAL A 528 -23.08 -3.03 -14.77
N ILE A 529 -22.45 -3.04 -15.96
CA ILE A 529 -23.15 -2.87 -17.24
C ILE A 529 -23.67 -4.19 -17.82
N GLY A 530 -23.61 -5.31 -17.06
CA GLY A 530 -24.18 -6.62 -17.40
C GLY A 530 -23.26 -7.59 -18.14
N GLN A 531 -21.95 -7.30 -18.24
CA GLN A 531 -20.97 -8.18 -18.87
C GLN A 531 -20.31 -9.11 -17.83
N HIS A 532 -21.09 -9.84 -17.03
CA HIS A 532 -20.67 -10.59 -15.85
C HIS A 532 -19.62 -11.66 -16.14
N ASN A 533 -19.82 -12.47 -17.21
CA ASN A 533 -18.91 -13.56 -17.56
C ASN A 533 -17.53 -13.04 -17.97
N GLU A 534 -17.49 -11.95 -18.73
CA GLU A 534 -16.23 -11.32 -19.15
C GLU A 534 -15.51 -10.73 -17.94
N ALA A 535 -16.23 -10.01 -17.08
CA ALA A 535 -15.69 -9.45 -15.84
C ALA A 535 -15.06 -10.55 -14.95
N LYS A 536 -15.76 -11.67 -14.72
CA LYS A 536 -15.26 -12.79 -13.91
C LYS A 536 -14.04 -13.47 -14.54
N THR A 537 -14.04 -13.62 -15.86
CA THR A 537 -12.91 -14.19 -16.61
C THR A 537 -11.68 -13.31 -16.47
N LEU A 538 -11.83 -12.00 -16.70
CA LEU A 538 -10.74 -11.04 -16.61
C LEU A 538 -10.21 -10.94 -15.16
N PHE A 539 -11.08 -10.98 -14.15
CA PHE A 539 -10.66 -11.02 -12.74
C PHE A 539 -9.76 -12.23 -12.44
N ASN A 540 -10.19 -13.43 -12.84
CA ASN A 540 -9.39 -14.64 -12.63
C ASN A 540 -8.05 -14.62 -13.41
N GLN A 541 -8.00 -13.93 -14.56
CA GLN A 541 -6.74 -13.69 -15.27
C GLN A 541 -5.84 -12.71 -14.49
N MET A 542 -6.41 -11.61 -13.97
CA MET A 542 -5.67 -10.62 -13.17
C MET A 542 -5.06 -11.24 -11.91
N LEU A 543 -5.76 -12.14 -11.23
CA LEU A 543 -5.22 -12.81 -10.02
C LEU A 543 -3.93 -13.60 -10.30
N ARG A 544 -3.71 -14.06 -11.53
CA ARG A 544 -2.50 -14.80 -11.94
C ARG A 544 -1.28 -13.89 -12.13
N ASN A 545 -1.49 -12.58 -12.22
CA ASN A 545 -0.41 -11.60 -12.37
C ASN A 545 0.20 -11.17 -11.03
N GLY A 546 -0.36 -11.60 -9.90
CA GLY A 546 0.32 -11.50 -8.61
C GLY A 546 1.62 -12.30 -8.61
N ASN A 547 2.59 -11.90 -7.76
CA ASN A 547 3.81 -12.69 -7.61
C ASN A 547 3.53 -14.07 -6.98
N HIS A 548 4.57 -14.87 -6.73
CA HIS A 548 4.45 -16.22 -6.17
C HIS A 548 3.73 -16.30 -4.81
N LEU A 549 3.53 -15.18 -4.12
CA LEU A 549 2.81 -15.04 -2.85
C LEU A 549 1.45 -14.32 -2.99
N GLY A 550 1.01 -14.01 -4.22
CA GLY A 550 -0.23 -13.28 -4.48
C GLY A 550 -0.15 -11.78 -4.15
N LEU A 551 1.04 -11.19 -4.17
CA LEU A 551 1.24 -9.76 -3.93
C LEU A 551 1.28 -8.98 -5.25
N PHE A 552 0.78 -7.74 -5.22
CA PHE A 552 0.68 -6.87 -6.39
C PHE A 552 1.44 -5.57 -6.20
N SER A 553 2.15 -5.18 -7.27
CA SER A 553 2.76 -3.86 -7.43
C SER A 553 1.78 -2.86 -8.06
N GLU A 554 2.29 -1.66 -8.28
CA GLU A 554 1.59 -0.57 -8.94
C GLU A 554 1.30 -0.84 -10.41
N HIS A 555 2.28 -1.34 -11.15
CA HIS A 555 2.24 -1.51 -12.60
C HIS A 555 2.47 -2.95 -13.04
N LEU A 556 2.03 -3.23 -14.26
CA LEU A 556 2.28 -4.47 -14.99
C LEU A 556 2.74 -4.14 -16.41
N ASP A 557 3.74 -4.84 -16.88
CA ASP A 557 4.14 -4.78 -18.29
C ASP A 557 3.08 -5.43 -19.18
N PHE A 558 2.74 -4.82 -20.31
CA PHE A 558 1.68 -5.30 -21.20
C PHE A 558 2.01 -6.63 -21.89
N ASP A 559 3.28 -6.92 -22.13
CA ASP A 559 3.72 -8.11 -22.87
C ASP A 559 4.07 -9.25 -21.92
N THR A 560 4.98 -9.00 -20.99
CA THR A 560 5.51 -10.02 -20.08
C THR A 560 4.61 -10.28 -18.87
N LYS A 561 3.72 -9.34 -18.52
CA LYS A 561 2.93 -9.32 -17.28
C LYS A 561 3.79 -9.22 -16.01
N GLU A 562 5.07 -8.91 -16.16
CA GLU A 562 5.95 -8.67 -15.02
C GLU A 562 5.53 -7.41 -14.27
N GLN A 563 5.70 -7.46 -12.96
CA GLN A 563 5.36 -6.37 -12.05
C GLN A 563 6.44 -5.30 -12.04
N SER A 564 6.03 -4.04 -11.93
CA SER A 564 6.88 -2.86 -11.81
C SER A 564 6.19 -1.78 -10.94
N GLY A 565 6.87 -0.67 -10.68
CA GLY A 565 6.38 0.34 -9.75
C GLY A 565 6.52 -0.07 -8.28
N ASN A 566 6.10 0.80 -7.37
CA ASN A 566 6.24 0.56 -5.94
C ASN A 566 5.44 -0.66 -5.44
N PHE A 567 6.00 -1.37 -4.45
CA PHE A 567 5.58 -2.70 -4.06
C PHE A 567 5.65 -2.96 -2.54
N PRO A 568 4.71 -3.79 -1.98
CA PRO A 568 3.37 -4.00 -2.53
C PRO A 568 2.54 -2.73 -2.43
N GLN A 569 1.65 -2.50 -3.40
CA GLN A 569 0.88 -1.26 -3.44
C GLN A 569 -0.50 -1.41 -2.81
N ALA A 570 -0.88 -0.44 -1.95
CA ALA A 570 -2.19 -0.40 -1.29
C ALA A 570 -3.35 -0.38 -2.30
N TYR A 571 -3.27 0.46 -3.33
CA TYR A 571 -4.28 0.59 -4.37
C TYR A 571 -4.56 -0.73 -5.10
N SER A 572 -3.52 -1.45 -5.48
CA SER A 572 -3.67 -2.74 -6.16
C SER A 572 -4.36 -3.76 -5.26
N HIS A 573 -3.97 -3.84 -3.98
CA HIS A 573 -4.57 -4.78 -3.04
C HIS A 573 -6.01 -4.42 -2.64
N LEU A 574 -6.34 -3.13 -2.45
CA LEU A 574 -7.74 -2.74 -2.21
C LEU A 574 -8.63 -3.04 -3.42
N ALA A 575 -8.10 -2.86 -4.65
CA ALA A 575 -8.85 -3.13 -5.86
C ALA A 575 -9.13 -4.64 -6.03
N VAL A 576 -8.18 -5.50 -5.68
CA VAL A 576 -8.38 -6.95 -5.59
C VAL A 576 -9.52 -7.29 -4.64
N VAL A 577 -9.50 -6.75 -3.41
CA VAL A 577 -10.55 -7.02 -2.40
C VAL A 577 -11.91 -6.52 -2.89
N ASN A 578 -12.01 -5.26 -3.33
CA ASN A 578 -13.28 -4.68 -3.76
C ASN A 578 -13.89 -5.40 -4.97
N THR A 579 -13.05 -5.91 -5.88
CA THR A 579 -13.52 -6.71 -7.00
C THR A 579 -13.94 -8.12 -6.57
N ALA A 580 -13.19 -8.76 -5.67
CA ALA A 580 -13.57 -10.05 -5.11
C ALA A 580 -14.92 -9.98 -4.38
N LEU A 581 -15.14 -8.91 -3.59
CA LEU A 581 -16.40 -8.67 -2.89
C LEU A 581 -17.59 -8.50 -3.84
N LEU A 582 -17.37 -7.87 -5.00
CA LEU A 582 -18.43 -7.72 -6.00
C LEU A 582 -19.02 -9.06 -6.44
N PHE A 583 -18.16 -10.06 -6.65
CA PHE A 583 -18.60 -11.41 -7.04
C PHE A 583 -19.13 -12.21 -5.85
N ALA A 584 -18.51 -12.09 -4.68
CA ALA A 584 -18.89 -12.85 -3.49
C ALA A 584 -20.23 -12.37 -2.89
N GLU A 585 -20.51 -11.07 -2.90
CA GLU A 585 -21.77 -10.51 -2.40
C GLU A 585 -22.97 -10.85 -3.29
N GLU A 586 -22.76 -11.06 -4.60
CA GLU A 586 -23.80 -11.56 -5.49
C GLU A 586 -24.20 -12.99 -5.14
N ASP A 587 -23.21 -13.86 -4.93
CA ASP A 587 -23.44 -15.26 -4.60
C ASP A 587 -24.10 -15.43 -3.21
N ASP A 588 -23.72 -14.61 -2.23
CA ASP A 588 -24.24 -14.70 -0.85
C ASP A 588 -25.67 -14.17 -0.69
N ARG A 589 -26.22 -13.43 -1.67
CA ARG A 589 -27.57 -12.80 -1.63
C ARG A 589 -27.90 -12.05 -0.34
N LEU A 590 -26.92 -11.83 0.51
CA LEU A 590 -27.05 -11.05 1.73
C LEU A 590 -26.87 -9.59 1.36
N GLY A 591 -28.00 -8.93 1.10
CA GLY A 591 -28.07 -7.49 0.85
C GLY A 591 -27.53 -6.68 2.03
N PHE A 592 -26.22 -6.67 2.24
CA PHE A 592 -25.58 -5.74 3.13
C PHE A 592 -25.26 -4.46 2.36
N ILE A 593 -26.17 -3.52 2.53
CA ILE A 593 -26.00 -2.09 2.32
C ILE A 593 -25.41 -1.73 0.94
N ARG A 594 -26.27 -1.60 -0.04
CA ARG A 594 -26.01 -0.70 -1.17
C ARG A 594 -26.02 0.73 -0.64
N PRO A 595 -25.05 1.59 -1.02
CA PRO A 595 -25.01 2.98 -0.60
C PRO A 595 -26.27 3.74 -1.05
#